data_e1e417526836f5801215b603abf374d0
#
_entry.id   e1e417526836f5801215b603abf374d0
#
_cell.length_a   1.000
_cell.length_b   1.000
_cell.length_c   1.000
_cell.angle_alpha   90.00
_cell.angle_beta   90.00
_cell.angle_gamma   90.00
#
_symmetry.space_group_name_H-M   'P 1'
#
loop_
_entity.id
_entity.type
_entity.pdbx_description
1 polymer ?
#
loop_
_entity_poly.entity_id
_entity_poly.type
_entity_poly.pdbx_seq_one_letter_code
_entity_poly.pdbx_strand_id
1 'polypeptide(L)'
;MQKGEDSKKVRPAQSQKMPGIEAKMTPKPVAIKPEQQLKLKNKVALITGGDSGIGRAVALLFAQEGADVAISFLPEEEQDAQEVKRLVEEQFGRSCLLFPGNLRKEKFCQKIVNDTVKKFGKL
;
A
#
# COMPACT_ATOMS: atom_id res chain seq x y z
N MET A 1 -0.27 28.58 -6.52
CA MET A 1 -0.71 28.24 -6.70
C MET A 1 -0.61 28.24 -6.25
N GLN A 2 -0.77 28.37 -6.59
CA GLN A 2 -1.15 28.29 -6.73
C GLN A 2 -1.18 28.09 -6.32
N LYS A 3 -1.42 28.09 -6.39
CA LYS A 3 -1.85 27.94 -6.47
C LYS A 3 -1.93 27.47 -6.14
N GLY A 4 -1.65 28.69 -6.07
CA GLY A 4 -2.27 28.10 -6.30
C GLY A 4 -1.95 27.90 -5.99
N GLU A 5 -2.22 27.26 -6.20
CA GLU A 5 -2.47 26.86 -6.52
C GLU A 5 -2.18 26.43 -6.09
N ASP A 6 -2.27 27.10 -5.75
CA ASP A 6 -2.48 26.50 -5.98
C ASP A 6 -2.05 26.20 -5.51
N SER A 7 -2.16 26.56 -5.13
CA SER A 7 -2.34 25.85 -5.28
C SER A 7 -2.05 25.62 -5.05
N LYS A 8 -2.04 25.72 -4.98
CA LYS A 8 -2.25 24.95 -5.27
C LYS A 8 -1.68 24.55 -5.14
N LYS A 9 -1.56 24.96 -4.88
CA LYS A 9 -1.47 24.06 -5.22
C LYS A 9 -0.62 23.67 -4.94
N VAL A 10 -0.43 24.29 -4.53
CA VAL A 10 -0.17 23.36 -4.78
C VAL A 10 0.35 23.17 -4.92
N ARG A 11 0.75 23.21 -4.96
CA ARG A 11 0.80 22.39 -5.52
C ARG A 11 0.82 22.34 -5.97
N PRO A 12 0.84 22.69 -6.06
CA PRO A 12 0.43 21.98 -6.77
C PRO A 12 0.60 21.73 -6.87
N ALA A 13 0.42 21.77 -6.87
CA ALA A 13 0.16 20.91 -7.35
C ALA A 13 0.42 20.63 -7.41
N GLN A 14 0.61 20.26 -7.46
CA GLN A 14 0.47 19.39 -7.84
C GLN A 14 0.33 18.94 -8.00
N SER A 15 0.42 18.99 -7.89
CA SER A 15 -0.06 18.13 -8.41
C SER A 15 0.13 17.83 -8.55
N GLN A 16 0.44 17.32 -8.45
CA GLN A 16 0.41 16.49 -8.84
C GLN A 16 0.38 15.90 -8.81
N LYS A 17 0.55 15.51 -8.83
CA LYS A 17 0.43 14.57 -8.73
C LYS A 17 0.94 13.92 -8.04
N MET A 18 0.82 13.77 -7.35
CA MET A 18 1.25 13.01 -6.75
C MET A 18 0.68 12.15 -6.62
N PRO A 19 0.84 11.55 -6.57
CA PRO A 19 0.24 10.47 -6.58
C PRO A 19 -0.82 10.58 -5.74
N GLY A 20 -1.38 10.90 -5.70
CA GLY A 20 -2.30 10.74 -5.07
C GLY A 20 -3.40 10.65 -5.64
N ILE A 21 -3.80 10.42 -6.02
CA ILE A 21 -4.48 10.38 -6.69
C ILE A 21 -5.28 9.65 -6.91
N GLU A 22 -6.12 9.42 -6.39
CA GLU A 22 -6.53 8.72 -6.39
C GLU A 22 -7.26 8.02 -7.19
N ALA A 23 -8.35 8.12 -7.62
CA ALA A 23 -8.92 7.34 -8.62
C ALA A 23 -8.00 7.28 -9.74
N LYS A 24 -7.23 8.27 -9.79
CA LYS A 24 -6.23 8.27 -10.74
C LYS A 24 -5.16 7.36 -10.44
N MET A 25 -5.10 6.91 -9.22
CA MET A 25 -4.19 5.89 -8.85
C MET A 25 -4.73 4.55 -9.23
N THR A 26 -5.87 4.52 -9.86
CA THR A 26 -6.33 3.27 -10.38
C THR A 26 -5.32 2.83 -11.38
N PRO A 27 -4.80 1.66 -11.20
CA PRO A 27 -3.71 1.24 -12.02
C PRO A 27 -4.11 1.09 -13.44
N LYS A 28 -3.29 1.60 -14.26
CA LYS A 28 -3.30 1.18 -15.61
C LYS A 28 -2.61 -0.14 -15.66
N PRO A 29 -2.77 -0.89 -16.71
CA PRO A 29 -1.95 -2.09 -16.87
C PRO A 29 -0.50 -1.67 -16.76
N VAL A 30 0.20 -2.28 -15.84
CA VAL A 30 1.57 -1.95 -15.57
C VAL A 30 2.44 -3.06 -16.09
N ALA A 31 3.52 -2.71 -16.75
CA ALA A 31 4.45 -3.70 -17.21
C ALA A 31 5.05 -4.39 -15.98
N ILE A 32 5.05 -5.72 -16.00
CA ILE A 32 5.63 -6.49 -14.92
C ILE A 32 7.13 -6.52 -15.14
N LYS A 33 7.87 -6.11 -14.12
CA LYS A 33 9.31 -6.09 -14.20
C LYS A 33 9.87 -7.49 -14.23
N PRO A 34 10.94 -7.73 -15.00
CA PRO A 34 11.65 -8.99 -14.90
C PRO A 34 12.10 -9.21 -13.46
N GLU A 35 12.13 -10.47 -13.06
CA GLU A 35 12.45 -10.80 -11.68
C GLU A 35 13.78 -10.21 -11.22
N GLN A 36 14.76 -10.19 -12.08
CA GLN A 36 16.07 -9.67 -11.71
C GLN A 36 16.08 -8.15 -11.53
N GLN A 37 15.01 -7.46 -11.89
CA GLN A 37 14.90 -6.03 -11.71
C GLN A 37 14.04 -5.64 -10.51
N LEU A 38 13.52 -6.63 -9.78
CA LEU A 38 12.68 -6.35 -8.61
C LEU A 38 13.55 -5.95 -7.44
N LYS A 39 13.29 -4.75 -6.92
CA LYS A 39 14.12 -4.20 -5.85
C LYS A 39 13.80 -4.80 -4.50
N LEU A 40 12.60 -5.31 -4.32
CA LEU A 40 12.14 -5.84 -3.04
C LEU A 40 11.78 -7.31 -3.11
N LYS A 41 12.38 -8.02 -4.04
CA LYS A 41 12.15 -9.44 -4.17
C LYS A 41 12.43 -10.14 -2.85
N ASN A 42 11.51 -11.00 -2.44
CA ASN A 42 11.62 -11.77 -1.19
C ASN A 42 11.59 -10.92 0.07
N LYS A 43 11.14 -9.68 -0.03
CA LYS A 43 10.95 -8.84 1.15
C LYS A 43 9.50 -8.86 1.57
N VAL A 44 9.27 -8.53 2.83
CA VAL A 44 7.92 -8.45 3.39
C VAL A 44 7.80 -7.10 4.07
N ALA A 45 6.73 -6.36 3.76
CA ALA A 45 6.51 -5.04 4.35
C ALA A 45 5.19 -5.03 5.10
N LEU A 46 5.21 -4.42 6.27
CA LEU A 46 4.00 -4.17 7.05
C LEU A 46 3.74 -2.66 7.00
N ILE A 47 2.60 -2.28 6.45
CA ILE A 47 2.29 -0.88 6.19
C ILE A 47 1.05 -0.49 6.96
N THR A 48 1.18 0.48 7.87
CA THR A 48 0.03 0.98 8.60
C THR A 48 -0.71 1.98 7.72
N GLY A 49 -2.04 1.92 7.74
CA GLY A 49 -2.83 2.78 6.89
C GLY A 49 -2.67 2.47 5.42
N GLY A 50 -2.44 1.20 5.08
CA GLY A 50 -2.16 0.82 3.70
C GLY A 50 -3.35 0.83 2.77
N ASP A 51 -4.53 1.18 3.28
CA ASP A 51 -5.77 1.13 2.51
C ASP A 51 -6.04 2.39 1.70
N SER A 52 -5.40 3.50 2.02
CA SER A 52 -5.69 4.75 1.32
C SER A 52 -4.51 5.70 1.37
N GLY A 53 -4.54 6.71 0.50
CA GLY A 53 -3.55 7.77 0.48
C GLY A 53 -2.15 7.27 0.23
N ILE A 54 -1.21 7.79 1.00
CA ILE A 54 0.20 7.45 0.85
C ILE A 54 0.45 5.98 1.14
N GLY A 55 -0.22 5.44 2.17
CA GLY A 55 -0.05 4.04 2.52
C GLY A 55 -0.45 3.11 1.39
N ARG A 56 -1.55 3.42 0.71
CA ARG A 56 -1.99 2.63 -0.43
C ARG A 56 -0.95 2.69 -1.56
N ALA A 57 -0.46 3.88 -1.86
CA ALA A 57 0.53 4.04 -2.92
C ALA A 57 1.80 3.25 -2.60
N VAL A 58 2.24 3.28 -1.35
CA VAL A 58 3.42 2.55 -0.92
C VAL A 58 3.18 1.04 -1.05
N ALA A 59 2.01 0.56 -0.63
CA ALA A 59 1.71 -0.87 -0.70
C ALA A 59 1.75 -1.36 -2.15
N LEU A 60 1.16 -0.60 -3.06
CA LEU A 60 1.13 -1.01 -4.46
C LEU A 60 2.53 -0.94 -5.08
N LEU A 61 3.30 0.09 -4.74
CA LEU A 61 4.63 0.23 -5.27
C LEU A 61 5.55 -0.88 -4.76
N PHE A 62 5.44 -1.23 -3.48
CA PHE A 62 6.25 -2.31 -2.91
C PHE A 62 5.89 -3.65 -3.55
N ALA A 63 4.60 -3.89 -3.78
CA ALA A 63 4.18 -5.12 -4.44
C ALA A 63 4.71 -5.17 -5.88
N GLN A 64 4.72 -4.04 -6.56
CA GLN A 64 5.27 -3.96 -7.91
C GLN A 64 6.76 -4.32 -7.91
N GLU A 65 7.46 -4.01 -6.82
CA GLU A 65 8.88 -4.31 -6.70
C GLU A 65 9.16 -5.69 -6.11
N GLY A 66 8.14 -6.50 -5.94
CA GLY A 66 8.33 -7.90 -5.57
C GLY A 66 8.08 -8.24 -4.11
N ALA A 67 7.67 -7.30 -3.29
CA ALA A 67 7.41 -7.55 -1.88
C ALA A 67 6.03 -8.15 -1.66
N ASP A 68 5.92 -9.01 -0.65
CA ASP A 68 4.62 -9.34 -0.09
C ASP A 68 4.31 -8.26 0.95
N VAL A 69 3.04 -7.93 1.10
CA VAL A 69 2.68 -6.83 1.99
C VAL A 69 1.60 -7.25 2.98
N ALA A 70 1.64 -6.62 4.13
CA ALA A 70 0.58 -6.69 5.12
C ALA A 70 0.16 -5.27 5.39
N ILE A 71 -1.13 -5.01 5.44
CA ILE A 71 -1.61 -3.65 5.71
C ILE A 71 -2.55 -3.67 6.90
N SER A 72 -2.45 -2.64 7.73
CA SER A 72 -3.38 -2.43 8.83
C SER A 72 -4.25 -1.23 8.51
N PHE A 73 -5.49 -1.27 8.95
CA PHE A 73 -6.47 -0.24 8.64
C PHE A 73 -7.59 -0.28 9.66
N LEU A 74 -8.37 0.80 9.73
CA LEU A 74 -9.52 0.81 10.62
C LEU A 74 -10.64 -0.04 10.03
N PRO A 75 -11.40 -0.75 10.87
CA PRO A 75 -12.43 -1.67 10.35
C PRO A 75 -13.42 -1.03 9.40
N GLU A 76 -13.73 0.25 9.59
CA GLU A 76 -14.67 0.93 8.70
C GLU A 76 -14.09 1.18 7.32
N GLU A 77 -12.82 0.91 7.11
CA GLU A 77 -12.15 1.09 5.82
C GLU A 77 -11.91 -0.25 5.11
N GLU A 78 -12.66 -1.27 5.51
CA GLU A 78 -12.48 -2.61 4.97
C GLU A 78 -12.58 -2.66 3.45
N GLN A 79 -13.50 -1.91 2.89
CA GLN A 79 -13.72 -1.95 1.45
C GLN A 79 -12.51 -1.44 0.68
N ASP A 80 -11.90 -0.36 1.18
CA ASP A 80 -10.69 0.17 0.56
C ASP A 80 -9.54 -0.80 0.69
N ALA A 81 -9.44 -1.47 1.83
CA ALA A 81 -8.38 -2.44 2.05
C ALA A 81 -8.53 -3.66 1.13
N GLN A 82 -9.77 -4.11 0.91
CA GLN A 82 -10.00 -5.22 -0.01
C GLN A 82 -9.59 -4.85 -1.43
N GLU A 83 -9.77 -3.62 -1.81
CA GLU A 83 -9.35 -3.18 -3.14
C GLU A 83 -7.84 -3.23 -3.28
N VAL A 84 -7.11 -2.78 -2.25
CA VAL A 84 -5.65 -2.85 -2.27
C VAL A 84 -5.20 -4.31 -2.38
N LYS A 85 -5.81 -5.19 -1.59
CA LYS A 85 -5.47 -6.61 -1.64
C LYS A 85 -5.69 -7.17 -3.03
N ARG A 86 -6.82 -6.83 -3.64
CA ARG A 86 -7.12 -7.31 -4.98
C ARG A 86 -6.06 -6.86 -5.98
N LEU A 87 -5.66 -5.60 -5.90
CA LEU A 87 -4.66 -5.07 -6.82
C LEU A 87 -3.29 -5.74 -6.63
N VAL A 88 -2.90 -5.92 -5.36
CA VAL A 88 -1.62 -6.56 -5.06
C VAL A 88 -1.60 -7.98 -5.62
N GLU A 89 -2.69 -8.70 -5.44
CA GLU A 89 -2.72 -10.10 -5.84
C GLU A 89 -2.93 -10.29 -7.34
N GLU A 90 -3.83 -9.49 -7.94
CA GLU A 90 -4.16 -9.69 -9.34
C GLU A 90 -3.19 -9.01 -10.29
N GLN A 91 -2.69 -7.84 -9.94
CA GLN A 91 -1.80 -7.13 -10.82
C GLN A 91 -0.34 -7.51 -10.66
N PHE A 92 0.07 -7.76 -9.42
CA PHE A 92 1.49 -7.99 -9.16
C PHE A 92 1.80 -9.40 -8.72
N GLY A 93 0.79 -10.22 -8.47
CA GLY A 93 1.02 -11.60 -8.10
C GLY A 93 1.67 -11.78 -6.75
N ARG A 94 1.52 -10.79 -5.85
CA ARG A 94 2.08 -10.87 -4.52
C ARG A 94 0.97 -11.10 -3.51
N SER A 95 1.34 -11.46 -2.28
CA SER A 95 0.36 -11.72 -1.23
C SER A 95 0.11 -10.48 -0.42
N CYS A 96 -1.12 -10.30 0.03
CA CYS A 96 -1.49 -9.16 0.86
C CYS A 96 -2.30 -9.65 2.05
N LEU A 97 -1.81 -9.41 3.26
CA LEU A 97 -2.55 -9.68 4.49
C LEU A 97 -3.27 -8.44 4.93
N LEU A 98 -4.49 -8.61 5.44
CA LEU A 98 -5.31 -7.50 5.91
C LEU A 98 -5.50 -7.61 7.42
N PHE A 99 -5.24 -6.51 8.11
CA PHE A 99 -5.36 -6.46 9.57
C PHE A 99 -6.26 -5.29 9.98
N PRO A 100 -7.55 -5.53 10.13
CA PRO A 100 -8.44 -4.47 10.64
C PRO A 100 -8.25 -4.32 12.15
N GLY A 101 -8.11 -3.10 12.62
CA GLY A 101 -7.96 -2.88 14.05
C GLY A 101 -7.43 -1.51 14.37
N ASN A 102 -7.19 -1.29 15.67
CA ASN A 102 -6.79 0.00 16.19
C ASN A 102 -5.34 -0.06 16.67
N LEU A 103 -4.46 0.69 16.02
CA LEU A 103 -3.04 0.72 16.36
C LEU A 103 -2.76 1.31 17.74
N ARG A 104 -3.74 1.92 18.38
CA ARG A 104 -3.56 2.40 19.73
C ARG A 104 -3.50 1.27 20.73
N LYS A 105 -3.90 0.07 20.34
CA LYS A 105 -3.89 -1.08 21.24
C LYS A 105 -2.62 -1.87 21.04
N GLU A 106 -1.84 -1.97 22.10
CA GLU A 106 -0.55 -2.64 22.01
C GLU A 106 -0.69 -4.09 21.59
N LYS A 107 -1.72 -4.77 22.07
CA LYS A 107 -1.92 -6.17 21.69
C LYS A 107 -2.18 -6.33 20.20
N PHE A 108 -2.89 -5.38 19.61
CA PHE A 108 -3.12 -5.42 18.18
C PHE A 108 -1.81 -5.21 17.43
N CYS A 109 -0.97 -4.29 17.89
CA CYS A 109 0.33 -4.05 17.23
C CYS A 109 1.20 -5.30 17.30
N GLN A 110 1.22 -5.97 18.46
CA GLN A 110 1.98 -7.19 18.58
C GLN A 110 1.43 -8.29 17.67
N LYS A 111 0.12 -8.38 17.60
CA LYS A 111 -0.53 -9.38 16.78
C LYS A 111 -0.19 -9.23 15.31
N ILE A 112 -0.24 -8.01 14.78
CA ILE A 112 -0.01 -7.83 13.35
C ILE A 112 1.44 -8.13 12.98
N VAL A 113 2.39 -7.81 13.86
CA VAL A 113 3.78 -8.15 13.61
C VAL A 113 3.97 -9.66 13.65
N ASN A 114 3.45 -10.30 14.70
CA ASN A 114 3.61 -11.73 14.86
C ASN A 114 2.93 -12.52 13.75
N ASP A 115 1.73 -12.11 13.37
CA ASP A 115 1.00 -12.83 12.31
C ASP A 115 1.66 -12.64 10.95
N THR A 116 2.26 -11.47 10.71
CA THR A 116 2.98 -11.23 9.46
C THR A 116 4.20 -12.13 9.38
N VAL A 117 4.97 -12.20 10.46
CA VAL A 117 6.15 -13.08 10.49
C VAL A 117 5.73 -14.54 10.35
N LYS A 118 4.64 -14.91 11.02
CA LYS A 118 4.17 -16.30 10.96
C LYS A 118 3.75 -16.68 9.55
N LYS A 119 3.10 -15.76 8.86
CA LYS A 119 2.60 -16.03 7.52
C LYS A 119 3.72 -16.07 6.48
N PHE A 120 4.63 -15.11 6.55
CA PHE A 120 5.64 -14.95 5.52
C PHE A 120 7.03 -15.44 5.93
N GLY A 121 7.22 -15.74 7.21
CA GLY A 121 8.51 -16.22 7.71
C GLY A 121 9.53 -15.13 8.00
N LYS A 122 9.17 -13.88 7.77
CA LYS A 122 10.09 -12.76 7.97
C LYS A 122 9.33 -11.45 7.91
N LEU A 123 10.04 -10.41 8.20
CA LEU A 123 9.51 -9.07 8.10
C LEU A 123 10.67 -8.10 7.90
#